data_6dd484c4ad522f0405cd08ba8462bf94
#
_entry.id   6dd484c4ad522f0405cd08ba8462bf94
#
_cell.length_a   1.000
_cell.length_b   1.000
_cell.length_c   1.000
_cell.angle_alpha   90.00
_cell.angle_beta   90.00
_cell.angle_gamma   90.00
#
_symmetry.space_group_name_H-M   'P 1'
#
loop_
_entity.id
_entity.type
_entity.pdbx_description
1 polymer ?
#
loop_
_entity_poly.entity_id
_entity_poly.type
_entity_poly.pdbx_seq_one_letter_code
_entity_poly.pdbx_strand_id
1 'polypeptide(L)'
;TTTASMGPRQPTAKRVCRAAVISLSSTRYWGTAISTSAQLSLTSGRVDLSQTPVNQGLDQAGLKTEGAYRKVNLSLTQIAQIRPESSLHIKVSGQWAQKNLDSSQRFALGGANGVRAYPSSEGSGDQGVLISAEWHEVFSPGVQVKAFYDIGRTRKFKSPVPGVLDTPNRYSLRGRG
;
A
#
# COMPACT_ATOMS: atom_id res chain seq x y z
N THR A 1 49.63 -8.73 18.52
CA THR A 1 48.98 -7.62 17.79
C THR A 1 48.27 -8.21 16.58
N THR A 2 46.99 -8.51 16.73
CA THR A 2 46.16 -9.08 15.68
C THR A 2 45.47 -7.94 14.97
N THR A 3 45.94 -7.59 13.78
CA THR A 3 45.26 -6.64 12.88
C THR A 3 44.06 -7.33 12.25
N ALA A 4 42.86 -6.96 12.68
CA ALA A 4 41.64 -7.38 12.03
C ALA A 4 41.53 -6.70 10.64
N SER A 5 41.65 -7.48 9.57
CA SER A 5 41.41 -7.05 8.20
C SER A 5 39.91 -6.77 8.07
N MET A 6 39.54 -5.49 7.94
CA MET A 6 38.21 -5.09 7.48
C MET A 6 38.07 -5.53 6.03
N GLY A 7 37.24 -6.54 5.77
CA GLY A 7 36.85 -6.92 4.41
C GLY A 7 36.21 -5.75 3.67
N PRO A 8 36.22 -5.75 2.31
CA PRO A 8 35.68 -4.66 1.53
C PRO A 8 34.20 -4.47 1.86
N ARG A 9 33.83 -3.26 2.27
CA ARG A 9 32.42 -2.88 2.47
C ARG A 9 31.69 -3.06 1.15
N GLN A 10 30.73 -3.96 1.12
CA GLN A 10 29.87 -4.09 -0.05
C GLN A 10 29.21 -2.74 -0.35
N PRO A 11 29.21 -2.28 -1.61
CA PRO A 11 28.58 -1.01 -1.95
C PRO A 11 27.09 -1.12 -1.64
N THR A 12 26.62 -0.29 -0.73
CA THR A 12 25.18 -0.19 -0.41
C THR A 12 24.44 0.16 -1.68
N ALA A 13 23.49 -0.66 -2.10
CA ALA A 13 22.69 -0.44 -3.30
C ALA A 13 21.99 0.92 -3.20
N LYS A 14 22.52 1.93 -3.88
CA LYS A 14 22.02 3.30 -3.81
C LYS A 14 20.94 3.47 -4.87
N ARG A 15 19.72 3.61 -4.40
CA ARG A 15 18.53 3.79 -5.22
C ARG A 15 17.98 5.19 -4.96
N VAL A 16 17.79 5.98 -5.99
CA VAL A 16 17.21 7.32 -5.87
C VAL A 16 15.80 7.30 -6.46
N CYS A 17 14.81 7.64 -5.64
CA CYS A 17 13.43 7.82 -6.06
C CYS A 17 13.02 9.28 -5.84
N ARG A 18 12.62 9.96 -6.90
CA ARG A 18 12.07 11.32 -6.84
C ARG A 18 10.64 11.27 -7.33
N ALA A 19 9.72 11.94 -6.62
CA ALA A 19 8.32 11.99 -7.02
C ALA A 19 7.70 13.32 -6.65
N ALA A 20 6.78 13.78 -7.51
CA ALA A 20 5.84 14.84 -7.22
C ALA A 20 4.46 14.20 -7.00
N VAL A 21 3.73 14.69 -6.00
CA VAL A 21 2.39 14.22 -5.64
C VAL A 21 1.44 15.39 -5.65
N ILE A 22 0.33 15.25 -6.37
CA ILE A 22 -0.79 16.18 -6.31
C ILE A 22 -1.95 15.42 -5.67
N SER A 23 -2.52 15.98 -4.61
CA SER A 23 -3.63 15.37 -3.89
C SER A 23 -4.82 16.31 -3.83
N LEU A 24 -6.01 15.76 -4.07
CA LEU A 24 -7.29 16.40 -3.86
C LEU A 24 -8.00 15.65 -2.75
N SER A 25 -8.48 16.39 -1.74
CA SER A 25 -9.25 15.83 -0.63
C SER A 25 -10.54 16.61 -0.43
N SER A 26 -11.60 15.90 -0.04
CA SER A 26 -12.90 16.48 0.29
C SER A 26 -13.51 15.71 1.45
N THR A 27 -14.14 16.43 2.36
CA THR A 27 -14.95 15.84 3.43
C THR A 27 -16.34 16.44 3.36
N ARG A 28 -17.36 15.59 3.37
CA ARG A 28 -18.76 15.99 3.36
C ARG A 28 -19.50 15.37 4.54
N TYR A 29 -20.30 16.20 5.18
CA TYR A 29 -21.19 15.78 6.26
C TYR A 29 -22.63 15.72 5.75
N TRP A 30 -23.32 14.63 6.07
CA TRP A 30 -24.71 14.38 5.72
C TRP A 30 -25.52 14.40 7.02
N GLY A 31 -25.95 15.59 7.41
CA GLY A 31 -26.50 15.82 8.74
C GLY A 31 -25.42 15.64 9.83
N THR A 32 -25.86 15.21 11.01
CA THR A 32 -24.98 15.00 12.17
C THR A 32 -24.46 13.56 12.29
N ALA A 33 -25.03 12.64 11.52
CA ALA A 33 -24.79 11.21 11.70
C ALA A 33 -23.78 10.60 10.70
N ILE A 34 -23.60 11.18 9.53
CA ILE A 34 -22.75 10.58 8.51
C ILE A 34 -21.70 11.58 8.02
N SER A 35 -20.45 11.12 7.97
CA SER A 35 -19.36 11.84 7.30
C SER A 35 -18.72 10.96 6.22
N THR A 36 -18.38 11.57 5.10
CA THR A 36 -17.69 10.90 3.99
C THR A 36 -16.46 11.73 3.63
N SER A 37 -15.29 11.11 3.69
CA SER A 37 -14.02 11.70 3.27
C SER A 37 -13.48 10.96 2.05
N ALA A 38 -13.07 11.71 1.04
CA ALA A 38 -12.46 11.20 -0.18
C ALA A 38 -11.11 11.85 -0.40
N GLN A 39 -10.13 11.09 -0.82
CA GLN A 39 -8.81 11.56 -1.22
C GLN A 39 -8.37 10.87 -2.49
N LEU A 40 -8.01 11.67 -3.49
CA LEU A 40 -7.41 11.22 -4.74
C LEU A 40 -6.00 11.80 -4.84
N SER A 41 -5.01 10.96 -5.10
CA SER A 41 -3.62 11.39 -5.26
C SER A 41 -3.06 10.88 -6.57
N LEU A 42 -2.44 11.79 -7.33
CA LEU A 42 -1.68 11.50 -8.53
C LEU A 42 -0.20 11.63 -8.21
N THR A 43 0.55 10.57 -8.42
CA THR A 43 2.00 10.56 -8.24
C THR A 43 2.67 10.43 -9.60
N SER A 44 3.60 11.32 -9.93
CA SER A 44 4.52 11.21 -11.04
C SER A 44 5.95 11.22 -10.50
N GLY A 45 6.71 10.17 -10.78
CA GLY A 45 8.05 10.03 -10.23
C GLY A 45 9.02 9.37 -11.19
N ARG A 46 10.29 9.29 -10.76
CA ARG A 46 11.37 8.62 -11.46
C ARG A 46 12.22 7.83 -10.49
N VAL A 47 12.50 6.61 -10.86
CA VAL A 47 13.48 5.73 -10.19
C VAL A 47 14.78 5.76 -10.97
N ASP A 48 15.90 6.00 -10.30
CA ASP A 48 17.23 6.03 -10.87
C ASP A 48 18.09 4.94 -10.19
N LEU A 49 18.59 4.00 -10.98
CA LEU A 49 19.46 2.90 -10.57
C LEU A 49 20.89 3.06 -11.13
N SER A 50 21.21 4.17 -11.79
CA SER A 50 22.49 4.41 -12.46
C SER A 50 23.71 4.30 -11.53
N GLN A 51 23.53 4.56 -10.24
CA GLN A 51 24.59 4.41 -9.24
C GLN A 51 24.93 2.96 -8.86
N THR A 52 24.17 1.98 -9.39
CA THR A 52 24.38 0.55 -9.12
C THR A 52 24.19 -0.23 -10.43
N PRO A 53 25.18 -0.27 -11.34
CA PRO A 53 25.06 -0.87 -12.68
C PRO A 53 24.57 -2.32 -12.69
N VAL A 54 24.96 -3.12 -11.69
CA VAL A 54 24.50 -4.50 -11.56
C VAL A 54 22.99 -4.57 -11.34
N ASN A 55 22.45 -3.75 -10.42
CA ASN A 55 21.01 -3.71 -10.17
C ASN A 55 20.23 -3.12 -11.34
N GLN A 56 20.81 -2.15 -12.04
CA GLN A 56 20.24 -1.59 -13.27
C GLN A 56 20.11 -2.65 -14.36
N GLY A 57 21.16 -3.46 -14.59
CA GLY A 57 21.13 -4.55 -15.55
C GLY A 57 20.09 -5.62 -15.19
N LEU A 58 20.00 -6.02 -13.94
CA LEU A 58 18.98 -6.96 -13.46
C LEU A 58 17.56 -6.40 -13.60
N ASP A 59 17.35 -5.12 -13.31
CA ASP A 59 16.06 -4.47 -13.50
C ASP A 59 15.65 -4.40 -14.97
N GLN A 60 16.57 -4.06 -15.86
CA GLN A 60 16.32 -3.99 -17.30
C GLN A 60 16.00 -5.36 -17.91
N ALA A 61 16.67 -6.41 -17.45
CA ALA A 61 16.39 -7.78 -17.87
C ALA A 61 15.08 -8.33 -17.25
N GLY A 62 14.65 -7.75 -16.12
CA GLY A 62 13.52 -8.22 -15.31
C GLY A 62 12.34 -7.25 -15.29
N LEU A 63 12.12 -6.63 -14.14
CA LEU A 63 10.88 -5.90 -13.81
C LEU A 63 10.75 -4.54 -14.49
N LYS A 64 11.85 -3.95 -14.97
CA LYS A 64 11.87 -2.65 -15.66
C LYS A 64 11.23 -1.54 -14.83
N THR A 65 11.61 -1.47 -13.54
CA THR A 65 11.09 -0.48 -12.59
C THR A 65 11.77 0.88 -12.76
N GLU A 66 13.03 0.90 -13.27
CA GLU A 66 13.78 2.11 -13.55
C GLU A 66 13.04 3.05 -14.51
N GLY A 67 13.29 4.35 -14.37
CA GLY A 67 12.72 5.40 -15.21
C GLY A 67 11.45 6.02 -14.63
N ALA A 68 10.72 6.73 -15.48
CA ALA A 68 9.51 7.44 -15.09
C ALA A 68 8.36 6.48 -14.78
N TYR A 69 7.60 6.80 -13.75
CA TYR A 69 6.36 6.08 -13.39
C TYR A 69 5.26 7.06 -13.01
N ARG A 70 4.02 6.59 -13.16
CA ARG A 70 2.82 7.30 -12.68
C ARG A 70 1.94 6.32 -11.94
N LYS A 71 1.34 6.79 -10.86
CA LYS A 71 0.33 6.04 -10.12
C LYS A 71 -0.77 6.93 -9.58
N VAL A 72 -1.93 6.34 -9.38
CA VAL A 72 -3.11 6.95 -8.78
C VAL A 72 -3.44 6.20 -7.51
N ASN A 73 -3.67 6.93 -6.43
CA ASN A 73 -4.20 6.39 -5.19
C ASN A 73 -5.56 7.01 -4.90
N LEU A 74 -6.51 6.18 -4.48
CA LEU A 74 -7.83 6.58 -4.01
C LEU A 74 -8.01 6.09 -2.57
N SER A 75 -8.53 6.95 -1.71
CA SER A 75 -9.00 6.58 -0.37
C SER A 75 -10.37 7.19 -0.14
N LEU A 76 -11.31 6.36 0.29
CA LEU A 76 -12.65 6.75 0.70
C LEU A 76 -12.84 6.26 2.13
N THR A 77 -13.35 7.12 3.01
CA THR A 77 -13.72 6.75 4.37
C THR A 77 -15.10 7.29 4.65
N GLN A 78 -15.99 6.41 5.08
CA GLN A 78 -17.32 6.77 5.54
C GLN A 78 -17.48 6.36 6.99
N ILE A 79 -17.96 7.27 7.81
CA ILE A 79 -18.32 7.03 9.21
C ILE A 79 -19.80 7.34 9.34
N ALA A 80 -20.55 6.36 9.81
CA ALA A 80 -21.99 6.49 10.07
C ALA A 80 -22.26 6.21 11.55
N GLN A 81 -22.75 7.21 12.26
CA GLN A 81 -23.27 7.06 13.61
C GLN A 81 -24.66 6.45 13.52
N ILE A 82 -24.82 5.21 13.95
CA ILE A 82 -26.07 4.44 13.87
C ILE A 82 -26.93 4.70 15.11
N ARG A 83 -26.26 4.78 16.28
CA ARG A 83 -26.82 5.15 17.58
C ARG A 83 -25.80 6.00 18.34
N PRO A 84 -26.15 6.65 19.45
CA PRO A 84 -25.16 7.39 20.25
C PRO A 84 -23.94 6.56 20.66
N GLU A 85 -24.14 5.25 20.90
CA GLU A 85 -23.11 4.32 21.34
C GLU A 85 -22.49 3.51 20.20
N SER A 86 -23.09 3.53 18.97
CA SER A 86 -22.71 2.63 17.89
C SER A 86 -22.38 3.36 16.61
N SER A 87 -21.24 3.04 15.98
CA SER A 87 -20.85 3.58 14.68
C SER A 87 -20.30 2.52 13.74
N LEU A 88 -20.55 2.71 12.44
CA LEU A 88 -20.01 1.91 11.36
C LEU A 88 -18.99 2.74 10.59
N HIS A 89 -17.79 2.21 10.45
CA HIS A 89 -16.69 2.80 9.70
C HIS A 89 -16.42 1.93 8.48
N ILE A 90 -16.49 2.51 7.29
CA ILE A 90 -16.15 1.83 6.03
C ILE A 90 -14.99 2.58 5.40
N LYS A 91 -13.94 1.87 5.05
CA LYS A 91 -12.79 2.41 4.34
C LYS A 91 -12.56 1.61 3.06
N VAL A 92 -12.38 2.32 1.95
CA VAL A 92 -11.97 1.75 0.67
C VAL A 92 -10.69 2.46 0.25
N SER A 93 -9.66 1.71 -0.08
CA SER A 93 -8.43 2.26 -0.64
C SER A 93 -7.98 1.46 -1.85
N GLY A 94 -7.35 2.15 -2.80
CA GLY A 94 -6.89 1.53 -4.02
C GLY A 94 -5.68 2.24 -4.61
N GLN A 95 -4.89 1.50 -5.37
CA GLN A 95 -3.76 1.99 -6.15
C GLN A 95 -3.79 1.41 -7.55
N TRP A 96 -3.55 2.26 -8.54
CA TRP A 96 -3.36 1.88 -9.94
C TRP A 96 -2.05 2.46 -10.45
N ALA A 97 -1.19 1.60 -10.98
CA ALA A 97 0.10 1.99 -11.54
C ALA A 97 0.13 1.78 -13.05
N GLN A 98 0.87 2.64 -13.77
CA GLN A 98 1.04 2.56 -15.21
C GLN A 98 2.02 1.45 -15.61
N LYS A 99 3.04 1.19 -14.79
CA LYS A 99 4.11 0.20 -15.00
C LYS A 99 4.43 -0.53 -13.70
N ASN A 100 5.39 -1.46 -13.75
CA ASN A 100 5.93 -2.05 -12.54
C ASN A 100 6.60 -0.99 -11.68
N LEU A 101 6.33 -1.04 -10.38
CA LEU A 101 6.81 -0.08 -9.41
C LEU A 101 7.99 -0.64 -8.61
N ASP A 102 8.86 0.25 -8.18
CA ASP A 102 9.79 -0.03 -7.11
C ASP A 102 9.07 -0.47 -5.84
N SER A 103 9.69 -1.35 -5.05
CA SER A 103 9.09 -1.88 -3.82
C SER A 103 8.58 -0.82 -2.86
N SER A 104 9.27 0.34 -2.79
CA SER A 104 8.88 1.47 -1.94
C SER A 104 7.61 2.19 -2.39
N GLN A 105 7.15 1.95 -3.62
CA GLN A 105 5.99 2.61 -4.21
C GLN A 105 4.77 1.70 -4.34
N ARG A 106 4.89 0.43 -3.93
CA ARG A 106 3.83 -0.57 -4.04
C ARG A 106 2.72 -0.34 -3.02
N PHE A 107 1.55 -0.83 -3.37
CA PHE A 107 0.41 -0.91 -2.47
C PHE A 107 0.64 -2.04 -1.47
N ALA A 108 0.59 -1.74 -0.16
CA ALA A 108 0.65 -2.73 0.91
C ALA A 108 -0.75 -3.29 1.17
N LEU A 109 -0.90 -4.62 1.15
CA LEU A 109 -2.19 -5.27 1.37
C LEU A 109 -2.37 -5.70 2.83
N GLY A 110 -1.37 -6.32 3.44
CA GLY A 110 -1.38 -6.72 4.85
C GLY A 110 -0.96 -5.59 5.79
N GLY A 111 -1.12 -5.83 7.09
CA GLY A 111 -0.69 -4.94 8.17
C GLY A 111 -1.81 -4.13 8.80
N ALA A 112 -1.47 -3.29 9.78
CA ALA A 112 -2.41 -2.52 10.58
C ALA A 112 -3.32 -1.57 9.76
N ASN A 113 -2.84 -1.06 8.63
CA ASN A 113 -3.59 -0.22 7.69
C ASN A 113 -4.13 -1.00 6.49
N GLY A 114 -3.93 -2.30 6.45
CA GLY A 114 -4.36 -3.24 5.43
C GLY A 114 -5.30 -4.30 5.99
N VAL A 115 -5.14 -5.54 5.54
CA VAL A 115 -5.81 -6.70 6.14
C VAL A 115 -5.07 -7.06 7.43
N ARG A 116 -5.66 -6.72 8.57
CA ARG A 116 -5.02 -6.73 9.92
C ARG A 116 -4.55 -8.09 10.40
N ALA A 117 -5.10 -9.16 9.85
CA ALA A 117 -4.70 -10.53 10.18
C ALA A 117 -3.34 -10.96 9.59
N TYR A 118 -2.68 -10.09 8.80
CA TYR A 118 -1.45 -10.41 8.07
C TYR A 118 -0.34 -9.39 8.33
N PRO A 119 0.94 -9.80 8.21
CA PRO A 119 2.07 -8.87 8.30
C PRO A 119 2.04 -7.78 7.24
N SER A 120 2.66 -6.63 7.52
CA SER A 120 2.66 -5.45 6.60
C SER A 120 3.32 -5.70 5.24
N SER A 121 4.18 -6.71 5.13
CA SER A 121 4.85 -7.09 3.88
C SER A 121 4.03 -8.06 3.03
N GLU A 122 2.95 -8.63 3.58
CA GLU A 122 2.14 -9.64 2.90
C GLU A 122 1.33 -9.04 1.76
N GLY A 123 1.38 -9.68 0.59
CA GLY A 123 0.55 -9.33 -0.56
C GLY A 123 0.77 -7.94 -1.16
N SER A 124 1.98 -7.36 -1.05
CA SER A 124 2.26 -6.07 -1.69
C SER A 124 2.26 -6.16 -3.22
N GLY A 125 1.79 -5.10 -3.91
CA GLY A 125 1.71 -5.10 -5.38
C GLY A 125 1.67 -3.72 -6.01
N ASP A 126 1.85 -3.67 -7.33
CA ASP A 126 1.80 -2.43 -8.10
C ASP A 126 0.39 -1.84 -8.15
N GLN A 127 -0.62 -2.72 -8.12
CA GLN A 127 -2.03 -2.37 -8.12
C GLN A 127 -2.74 -3.12 -7.02
N GLY A 128 -3.74 -2.49 -6.40
CA GLY A 128 -4.51 -3.15 -5.35
C GLY A 128 -5.75 -2.38 -4.95
N VAL A 129 -6.63 -3.09 -4.26
CA VAL A 129 -7.81 -2.56 -3.61
C VAL A 129 -7.98 -3.24 -2.26
N LEU A 130 -8.36 -2.46 -1.26
CA LEU A 130 -8.67 -2.88 0.10
C LEU A 130 -10.00 -2.27 0.50
N ILE A 131 -10.86 -3.07 1.11
CA ILE A 131 -12.10 -2.66 1.74
C ILE A 131 -12.03 -3.13 3.19
N SER A 132 -12.31 -2.23 4.12
CA SER A 132 -12.40 -2.49 5.54
C SER A 132 -13.73 -1.98 6.06
N ALA A 133 -14.44 -2.80 6.81
CA ALA A 133 -15.63 -2.44 7.55
C ALA A 133 -15.37 -2.68 9.04
N GLU A 134 -15.70 -1.70 9.88
CA GLU A 134 -15.44 -1.78 11.31
C GLU A 134 -16.64 -1.24 12.07
N TRP A 135 -17.20 -2.06 12.96
CA TRP A 135 -18.27 -1.70 13.90
C TRP A 135 -17.65 -1.34 15.23
N HIS A 136 -18.05 -0.19 15.76
CA HIS A 136 -17.65 0.27 17.09
C HIS A 136 -18.88 0.30 17.98
N GLU A 137 -18.75 -0.24 19.17
CA GLU A 137 -19.79 -0.24 20.21
C GLU A 137 -19.21 0.24 21.54
N VAL A 138 -19.85 1.22 22.16
CA VAL A 138 -19.49 1.72 23.50
C VAL A 138 -20.48 1.17 24.48
N PHE A 139 -20.03 0.29 25.40
CA PHE A 139 -20.91 -0.34 26.40
C PHE A 139 -21.01 0.42 27.72
N SER A 140 -19.93 1.13 28.09
CA SER A 140 -19.91 1.97 29.29
C SER A 140 -18.75 2.95 29.20
N PRO A 141 -18.68 4.00 30.03
CA PRO A 141 -17.52 4.88 30.05
C PRO A 141 -16.22 4.08 30.19
N GLY A 142 -15.35 4.21 29.17
CA GLY A 142 -14.06 3.53 29.13
C GLY A 142 -14.04 2.13 28.50
N VAL A 143 -15.20 1.55 28.13
CA VAL A 143 -15.26 0.24 27.46
C VAL A 143 -15.80 0.40 26.05
N GLN A 144 -14.94 0.21 25.05
CA GLN A 144 -15.30 0.17 23.63
C GLN A 144 -14.91 -1.19 23.03
N VAL A 145 -15.82 -1.82 22.32
CA VAL A 145 -15.59 -3.04 21.54
C VAL A 145 -15.61 -2.69 20.07
N LYS A 146 -14.69 -3.28 19.30
CA LYS A 146 -14.61 -3.12 17.85
C LYS A 146 -14.63 -4.49 17.20
N ALA A 147 -15.48 -4.66 16.21
CA ALA A 147 -15.48 -5.81 15.32
C ALA A 147 -15.14 -5.35 13.91
N PHE A 148 -14.33 -6.11 13.17
CA PHE A 148 -13.91 -5.71 11.85
C PHE A 148 -13.92 -6.85 10.84
N TYR A 149 -14.02 -6.46 9.56
CA TYR A 149 -13.83 -7.33 8.42
C TYR A 149 -13.04 -6.59 7.35
N ASP A 150 -11.89 -7.15 6.99
CA ASP A 150 -10.99 -6.63 5.97
C ASP A 150 -10.93 -7.59 4.80
N ILE A 151 -11.01 -7.07 3.59
CA ILE A 151 -10.80 -7.84 2.36
C ILE A 151 -10.02 -7.01 1.35
N GLY A 152 -9.02 -7.62 0.73
CA GLY A 152 -8.26 -6.93 -0.30
C GLY A 152 -7.66 -7.85 -1.33
N ARG A 153 -7.32 -7.25 -2.46
CA ARG A 153 -6.67 -7.91 -3.59
C ARG A 153 -5.56 -7.05 -4.13
N THR A 154 -4.46 -7.69 -4.52
CA THR A 154 -3.36 -7.01 -5.21
C THR A 154 -2.95 -7.78 -6.47
N ARG A 155 -2.41 -7.02 -7.41
CA ARG A 155 -1.64 -7.51 -8.54
C ARG A 155 -0.18 -7.17 -8.29
N LYS A 156 0.66 -8.21 -8.09
CA LYS A 156 2.05 -8.07 -7.70
C LYS A 156 2.84 -7.24 -8.71
N PHE A 157 2.69 -7.55 -10.00
CA PHE A 157 3.33 -6.83 -11.10
C PHE A 157 2.29 -6.41 -12.13
N LYS A 158 2.31 -5.14 -12.53
CA LYS A 158 1.48 -4.61 -13.61
C LYS A 158 1.76 -5.33 -14.92
N SER A 159 3.05 -5.53 -15.20
CA SER A 159 3.54 -6.27 -16.37
C SER A 159 4.43 -7.40 -15.88
N PRO A 160 3.91 -8.63 -15.76
CA PRO A 160 4.71 -9.79 -15.34
C PRO A 160 5.75 -10.11 -16.43
N VAL A 161 6.95 -10.52 -15.96
CA VAL A 161 8.03 -10.97 -16.84
C VAL A 161 7.95 -12.48 -16.94
N PRO A 162 7.86 -13.06 -18.14
CA PRO A 162 7.88 -14.51 -18.33
C PRO A 162 9.15 -15.14 -17.73
N GLY A 163 8.99 -16.24 -17.02
CA GLY A 163 10.11 -16.97 -16.38
C GLY A 163 10.58 -16.40 -15.03
N VAL A 164 10.06 -15.24 -14.59
CA VAL A 164 10.41 -14.65 -13.27
C VAL A 164 9.40 -15.05 -12.19
N LEU A 165 8.26 -15.60 -12.54
CA LEU A 165 7.17 -15.87 -11.63
C LEU A 165 6.74 -17.34 -11.65
N ASP A 166 7.17 -18.09 -10.63
CA ASP A 166 6.55 -19.36 -10.24
C ASP A 166 5.33 -19.18 -9.34
N THR A 167 4.98 -17.94 -9.01
CA THR A 167 3.89 -17.60 -8.07
C THR A 167 2.77 -16.82 -8.77
N PRO A 168 1.51 -16.99 -8.33
CA PRO A 168 0.39 -16.23 -8.85
C PRO A 168 0.64 -14.72 -8.79
N ASN A 169 0.41 -14.02 -9.90
CA ASN A 169 0.56 -12.55 -9.96
C ASN A 169 -0.56 -11.80 -9.21
N ARG A 170 -1.50 -12.51 -8.61
CA ARG A 170 -2.63 -11.94 -7.86
C ARG A 170 -2.70 -12.57 -6.47
N TYR A 171 -2.89 -11.72 -5.47
CA TYR A 171 -3.12 -12.11 -4.10
C TYR A 171 -4.48 -11.60 -3.62
N SER A 172 -5.11 -12.38 -2.76
CA SER A 172 -6.33 -11.99 -2.06
C SER A 172 -6.17 -12.35 -0.60
N LEU A 173 -6.37 -11.37 0.29
CA LEU A 173 -6.32 -11.56 1.72
C LEU A 173 -7.69 -11.21 2.33
N ARG A 174 -8.03 -11.88 3.45
CA ARG A 174 -9.23 -11.61 4.24
C ARG A 174 -8.89 -11.72 5.71
N GLY A 175 -9.39 -10.81 6.51
CA GLY A 175 -9.22 -10.79 7.96
C GLY A 175 -10.51 -10.42 8.66
N ARG A 176 -10.68 -10.92 9.90
CA ARG A 176 -11.79 -10.57 10.76
C ARG A 176 -11.34 -10.62 12.22
N GLY A 177 -12.00 -9.90 13.09
CA GLY A 177 -11.78 -9.86 14.53
C GLY A 177 -12.80 -8.95 15.23
#